data_7af5fdb13c6ba01e7f2926fadacec9f2
#
_entry.id   7af5fdb13c6ba01e7f2926fadacec9f2
#
_cell.length_a   1.000
_cell.length_b   1.000
_cell.length_c   1.000
_cell.angle_alpha   90.00
_cell.angle_beta   90.00
_cell.angle_gamma   90.00
#
_symmetry.space_group_name_H-M   'P 1'
#
loop_
_entity.id
_entity.type
_entity.pdbx_description
1 polymer ?
#
loop_
_entity_poly.entity_id
_entity_poly.type
_entity_poly.pdbx_seq_one_letter_code
_entity_poly.pdbx_strand_id
1 'polypeptide(L)'
;GVVKQCSSVSDVDYKKLSTKIVSMALNDVIKLVNNSTSSRVSSYNLKFDSTISSAYLAILKMASFDMTFDFKEHFDEQMRIISQMNNRSNPFMHSVDNKSSTSSGSGCMVMLCAIFGLVVLTIYSLINM
;
A
#
# COMPACT_ATOMS: atom_id res chain seq x y z
N GLY A 1 -12.64 -10.93 21.05
CA GLY A 1 -13.50 -9.76 20.97
C GLY A 1 -14.93 -10.07 21.37
N VAL A 2 -15.73 -9.06 21.55
CA VAL A 2 -17.14 -9.17 22.00
C VAL A 2 -17.97 -10.06 21.07
N VAL A 3 -17.67 -10.12 19.79
CA VAL A 3 -18.35 -10.96 18.79
C VAL A 3 -18.07 -12.45 19.00
N LYS A 4 -16.93 -12.84 19.55
CA LYS A 4 -16.58 -14.24 19.88
C LYS A 4 -17.29 -14.77 21.14
N GLN A 5 -17.86 -13.89 21.95
CA GLN A 5 -18.56 -14.28 23.18
C GLN A 5 -20.03 -14.66 22.95
N CYS A 6 -20.57 -14.45 21.75
CA CYS A 6 -21.87 -14.95 21.36
C CYS A 6 -21.77 -16.46 21.06
N SER A 7 -22.10 -17.27 22.03
CA SER A 7 -21.90 -18.74 22.03
C SER A 7 -22.72 -19.53 20.99
N SER A 8 -23.45 -18.88 20.12
CA SER A 8 -24.29 -19.51 19.08
C SER A 8 -23.84 -19.22 17.64
N VAL A 9 -22.76 -18.43 17.46
CA VAL A 9 -22.26 -18.08 16.13
C VAL A 9 -21.20 -19.10 15.71
N SER A 10 -21.40 -19.76 14.59
CA SER A 10 -20.39 -20.66 14.04
C SER A 10 -19.12 -19.87 13.66
N ASP A 11 -17.96 -20.52 13.68
CA ASP A 11 -16.69 -19.90 13.28
C ASP A 11 -16.74 -19.32 11.84
N VAL A 12 -17.49 -20.00 10.96
CA VAL A 12 -17.72 -19.55 9.58
C VAL A 12 -18.56 -18.27 9.54
N ASP A 13 -19.61 -18.18 10.34
CA ASP A 13 -20.49 -17.00 10.40
C ASP A 13 -19.76 -15.81 11.03
N TYR A 14 -18.92 -16.07 12.04
CA TYR A 14 -18.03 -15.07 12.62
C TYR A 14 -17.09 -14.48 11.56
N LYS A 15 -16.41 -15.33 10.78
CA LYS A 15 -15.50 -14.89 9.72
C LYS A 15 -16.23 -14.08 8.64
N LYS A 16 -17.42 -14.48 8.25
CA LYS A 16 -18.25 -13.74 7.28
C LYS A 16 -18.62 -12.35 7.80
N LEU A 17 -19.05 -12.28 9.07
CA LEU A 17 -19.41 -11.00 9.69
C LEU A 17 -18.19 -10.10 9.84
N SER A 18 -17.08 -10.64 10.32
CA SER A 18 -15.82 -9.93 10.45
C SER A 18 -15.32 -9.42 9.10
N THR A 19 -15.35 -10.25 8.07
CA THR A 19 -15.02 -9.87 6.69
C THR A 19 -15.89 -8.73 6.18
N LYS A 20 -17.20 -8.76 6.44
CA LYS A 20 -18.11 -7.70 6.04
C LYS A 20 -17.77 -6.36 6.71
N ILE A 21 -17.48 -6.37 8.00
CA ILE A 21 -17.09 -5.17 8.76
C ILE A 21 -15.79 -4.60 8.21
N VAL A 22 -14.77 -5.44 8.02
CA VAL A 22 -13.46 -5.02 7.47
C VAL A 22 -13.61 -4.52 6.04
N SER A 23 -14.43 -5.15 5.22
CA SER A 23 -14.70 -4.72 3.84
C SER A 23 -15.29 -3.31 3.77
N MET A 24 -16.25 -3.00 4.64
CA MET A 24 -16.83 -1.66 4.72
C MET A 24 -15.81 -0.62 5.17
N ALA A 25 -15.06 -0.92 6.23
CA ALA A 25 -14.03 -0.04 6.74
C ALA A 25 -12.89 0.17 5.73
N LEU A 26 -12.44 -0.87 5.05
CA LEU A 26 -11.42 -0.79 4.00
C LEU A 26 -11.88 0.09 2.84
N ASN A 27 -13.13 -0.04 2.41
CA ASN A 27 -13.70 0.79 1.35
C ASN A 27 -13.69 2.28 1.72
N ASP A 28 -13.99 2.62 2.98
CA ASP A 28 -13.94 4.00 3.46
C ASP A 28 -12.50 4.52 3.52
N VAL A 29 -11.54 3.70 3.92
CA VAL A 29 -10.11 4.05 3.88
C VAL A 29 -9.64 4.31 2.44
N ILE A 30 -10.00 3.45 1.50
CA ILE A 30 -9.67 3.61 0.06
C ILE A 30 -10.26 4.91 -0.49
N LYS A 31 -11.52 5.22 -0.19
CA LYS A 31 -12.14 6.50 -0.59
C LYS A 31 -11.40 7.70 -0.03
N LEU A 32 -11.00 7.65 1.25
CA LEU A 32 -10.25 8.71 1.89
C LEU A 32 -8.90 8.94 1.21
N VAL A 33 -8.17 7.88 0.90
CA VAL A 33 -6.89 7.94 0.18
C VAL A 33 -7.07 8.49 -1.23
N ASN A 34 -8.07 8.02 -1.97
CA ASN A 34 -8.35 8.50 -3.33
C ASN A 34 -8.73 9.97 -3.36
N ASN A 35 -9.55 10.43 -2.41
CA ASN A 35 -9.90 11.84 -2.30
C ASN A 35 -8.69 12.72 -1.99
N SER A 36 -7.77 12.23 -1.15
CA SER A 36 -6.53 12.95 -0.84
C SER A 36 -5.58 13.02 -2.03
N THR A 37 -5.53 11.98 -2.85
CA THR A 37 -4.70 11.96 -4.07
C THR A 37 -5.26 12.86 -5.16
N SER A 38 -6.58 12.96 -5.28
CA SER A 38 -7.25 13.84 -6.26
C SER A 38 -7.06 15.32 -5.95
N SER A 39 -6.89 15.68 -4.69
CA SER A 39 -6.68 17.06 -4.24
C SER A 39 -5.24 17.58 -4.42
N ARG A 40 -4.37 16.81 -5.03
CA ARG A 40 -2.93 17.13 -5.20
C ARG A 40 -2.62 18.37 -6.05
N VAL A 41 -3.60 18.95 -6.72
CA VAL A 41 -3.37 20.04 -7.68
C VAL A 41 -3.11 21.39 -7.01
N SER A 42 -3.30 21.53 -5.71
CA SER A 42 -3.18 22.83 -5.05
C SER A 42 -2.62 22.70 -3.65
N SER A 43 -1.39 23.12 -3.50
CA SER A 43 -0.65 23.45 -2.26
C SER A 43 -0.32 22.34 -1.25
N TYR A 44 0.98 22.13 -1.14
CA TYR A 44 1.77 21.56 -0.02
C TYR A 44 1.16 20.46 0.86
N ASN A 45 1.60 19.35 0.66
CA ASN A 45 1.54 17.95 1.00
C ASN A 45 1.45 17.52 2.47
N LEU A 46 1.46 18.39 3.47
CA LEU A 46 1.39 17.99 4.88
C LEU A 46 0.07 17.25 5.24
N LYS A 47 -1.02 17.69 4.63
CA LYS A 47 -2.34 17.07 4.84
C LYS A 47 -2.45 15.69 4.17
N PHE A 48 -1.82 15.53 3.03
CA PHE A 48 -1.75 14.24 2.32
C PHE A 48 -0.98 13.22 3.14
N ASP A 49 0.19 13.57 3.63
CA ASP A 49 1.06 12.68 4.40
C ASP A 49 0.39 12.20 5.70
N SER A 50 -0.30 13.10 6.40
CA SER A 50 -1.05 12.73 7.60
C SER A 50 -2.25 11.82 7.30
N THR A 51 -2.92 12.00 6.17
CA THR A 51 -4.03 11.15 5.73
C THR A 51 -3.54 9.75 5.38
N ILE A 52 -2.44 9.62 4.64
CA ILE A 52 -1.86 8.31 4.29
C ILE A 52 -1.35 7.58 5.53
N SER A 53 -0.70 8.26 6.46
CA SER A 53 -0.26 7.67 7.72
C SER A 53 -1.44 7.17 8.57
N SER A 54 -2.50 7.94 8.65
CA SER A 54 -3.73 7.54 9.35
C SER A 54 -4.43 6.36 8.69
N ALA A 55 -4.49 6.34 7.36
CA ALA A 55 -5.02 5.23 6.58
C ALA A 55 -4.19 3.94 6.79
N TYR A 56 -2.87 4.05 6.81
CA TYR A 56 -1.98 2.93 7.09
C TYR A 56 -2.17 2.35 8.49
N LEU A 57 -2.28 3.21 9.51
CA LEU A 57 -2.56 2.77 10.88
C LEU A 57 -3.93 2.09 11.00
N ALA A 58 -4.95 2.60 10.32
CA ALA A 58 -6.28 1.99 10.29
C ALA A 58 -6.24 0.59 9.67
N ILE A 59 -5.57 0.42 8.53
CA ILE A 59 -5.47 -0.88 7.86
C ILE A 59 -4.64 -1.90 8.65
N LEU A 60 -3.62 -1.47 9.39
CA LEU A 60 -2.87 -2.33 10.31
C LEU A 60 -3.76 -2.88 11.43
N LYS A 61 -4.67 -2.06 11.96
CA LYS A 61 -5.66 -2.51 12.95
C LYS A 61 -6.65 -3.50 12.35
N MET A 62 -7.09 -3.29 11.12
CA MET A 62 -7.98 -4.22 10.41
C MET A 62 -7.33 -5.58 10.16
N ALA A 63 -6.01 -5.64 9.97
CA ALA A 63 -5.27 -6.87 9.75
C ALA A 63 -5.36 -7.90 10.90
N SER A 64 -5.73 -7.43 12.11
CA SER A 64 -5.93 -8.31 13.27
C SER A 64 -7.28 -9.04 13.27
N PHE A 65 -8.20 -8.69 12.38
CA PHE A 65 -9.50 -9.34 12.28
C PHE A 65 -9.42 -10.61 11.42
N ASP A 66 -10.21 -11.62 11.80
CA ASP A 66 -10.35 -12.83 10.98
C ASP A 66 -11.12 -12.49 9.70
N MET A 67 -10.62 -12.95 8.56
CA MET A 67 -11.21 -12.72 7.26
C MET A 67 -11.36 -14.03 6.49
N THR A 68 -12.33 -14.07 5.57
CA THR A 68 -12.40 -15.17 4.59
C THR A 68 -11.19 -15.14 3.69
N PHE A 69 -10.78 -16.31 3.21
CA PHE A 69 -9.56 -16.45 2.39
C PHE A 69 -9.59 -15.54 1.15
N ASP A 70 -10.69 -15.55 0.42
CA ASP A 70 -10.84 -14.74 -0.81
C ASP A 70 -10.70 -13.24 -0.55
N PHE A 71 -11.27 -12.77 0.56
CA PHE A 71 -11.18 -11.35 0.91
C PHE A 71 -9.79 -10.99 1.46
N LYS A 72 -9.13 -11.92 2.14
CA LYS A 72 -7.77 -11.70 2.69
C LYS A 72 -6.77 -11.33 1.60
N GLU A 73 -6.81 -12.01 0.46
CA GLU A 73 -5.94 -11.70 -0.69
C GLU A 73 -6.14 -10.26 -1.18
N HIS A 74 -7.40 -9.85 -1.34
CA HIS A 74 -7.74 -8.47 -1.71
C HIS A 74 -7.27 -7.46 -0.65
N PHE A 75 -7.48 -7.77 0.63
CA PHE A 75 -7.04 -6.94 1.75
C PHE A 75 -5.52 -6.76 1.77
N ASP A 76 -4.77 -7.84 1.62
CA ASP A 76 -3.31 -7.82 1.62
C ASP A 76 -2.74 -6.97 0.47
N GLU A 77 -3.37 -7.00 -0.70
CA GLU A 77 -2.99 -6.14 -1.83
C GLU A 77 -3.24 -4.66 -1.53
N GLN A 78 -4.39 -4.31 -0.95
CA GLN A 78 -4.67 -2.93 -0.55
C GLN A 78 -3.72 -2.45 0.55
N MET A 79 -3.41 -3.31 1.51
CA MET A 79 -2.42 -3.01 2.56
C MET A 79 -1.03 -2.75 1.97
N ARG A 80 -0.61 -3.53 0.97
CA ARG A 80 0.66 -3.35 0.26
C ARG A 80 0.72 -1.99 -0.43
N ILE A 81 -0.34 -1.60 -1.14
CA ILE A 81 -0.42 -0.32 -1.85
C ILE A 81 -0.32 0.85 -0.88
N ILE A 82 -1.12 0.84 0.19
CA ILE A 82 -1.14 1.92 1.19
C ILE A 82 0.19 1.99 1.96
N SER A 83 0.81 0.84 2.26
CA SER A 83 2.14 0.77 2.85
C SER A 83 3.20 1.44 1.97
N GLN A 84 3.18 1.17 0.67
CA GLN A 84 4.11 1.80 -0.28
C GLN A 84 3.90 3.32 -0.36
N MET A 85 2.65 3.77 -0.33
CA MET A 85 2.33 5.21 -0.29
C MET A 85 2.85 5.86 0.99
N ASN A 86 2.64 5.22 2.14
CA ASN A 86 3.11 5.71 3.43
C ASN A 86 4.64 5.81 3.49
N ASN A 87 5.34 4.84 2.95
CA ASN A 87 6.80 4.84 2.90
C ASN A 87 7.35 5.96 1.99
N ARG A 88 6.65 6.30 0.92
CA ARG A 88 7.04 7.42 0.04
C ARG A 88 6.77 8.78 0.68
N SER A 89 5.75 8.87 1.51
CA SER A 89 5.37 10.10 2.22
C SER A 89 6.28 10.41 3.40
N ASN A 90 6.92 9.39 4.00
CA ASN A 90 7.80 9.53 5.16
C ASN A 90 9.22 9.04 4.88
N PRO A 91 10.05 9.79 4.13
CA PRO A 91 11.42 9.38 3.82
C PRO A 91 12.32 9.26 5.06
N PHE A 92 11.93 9.86 6.19
CA PHE A 92 12.70 9.82 7.44
C PHE A 92 12.55 8.52 8.25
N MET A 93 11.54 7.70 7.98
CA MET A 93 11.37 6.41 8.68
C MET A 93 12.30 5.32 8.15
N HIS A 94 13.02 5.54 7.06
CA HIS A 94 13.99 4.59 6.51
C HIS A 94 15.38 4.62 7.17
N SER A 95 15.57 5.45 8.19
CA SER A 95 16.89 5.61 8.82
C SER A 95 17.15 4.77 10.06
N VAL A 96 16.17 3.96 10.50
CA VAL A 96 16.37 3.09 11.68
C VAL A 96 16.25 1.65 11.24
N ASP A 97 17.36 0.96 11.27
CA ASP A 97 17.59 -0.45 11.05
C ASP A 97 17.64 -0.96 9.60
N ASN A 98 18.74 -0.65 8.93
CA ASN A 98 19.37 -1.68 8.12
C ASN A 98 20.88 -1.47 8.08
N LYS A 99 21.56 -1.78 9.17
CA LYS A 99 22.93 -2.24 9.15
C LYS A 99 22.94 -3.74 8.82
N SER A 100 22.44 -4.10 7.68
CA SER A 100 22.82 -5.33 7.01
C SER A 100 22.97 -5.04 5.53
N SER A 101 24.21 -4.67 5.20
CA SER A 101 24.86 -4.98 3.95
C SER A 101 23.99 -5.78 2.98
N THR A 102 23.40 -5.11 2.04
CA THR A 102 23.52 -5.54 0.65
C THR A 102 23.14 -4.36 -0.23
N SER A 103 24.11 -3.80 -0.83
CA SER A 103 24.08 -2.89 -1.96
C SER A 103 23.37 -3.51 -3.18
N SER A 104 22.08 -3.71 -3.11
CA SER A 104 21.32 -4.17 -4.28
C SER A 104 20.28 -3.17 -4.79
N GLY A 105 20.09 -2.03 -4.11
CA GLY A 105 19.15 -1.01 -4.54
C GLY A 105 19.66 -0.11 -5.68
N SER A 106 20.96 0.01 -5.79
CA SER A 106 21.61 0.86 -6.81
C SER A 106 21.67 0.21 -8.19
N GLY A 107 21.73 -1.13 -8.24
CA GLY A 107 21.84 -1.86 -9.50
C GLY A 107 20.58 -1.81 -10.36
N CYS A 108 19.40 -1.77 -9.76
CA CYS A 108 18.14 -1.80 -10.49
C CYS A 108 17.84 -0.46 -11.20
N MET A 109 18.18 0.66 -10.58
CA MET A 109 18.02 1.98 -11.21
C MET A 109 19.04 2.21 -12.34
N VAL A 110 20.26 1.76 -12.15
CA VAL A 110 21.30 1.85 -13.21
C VAL A 110 20.96 0.96 -14.39
N MET A 111 20.41 -0.23 -14.15
CA MET A 111 19.96 -1.14 -15.21
C MET A 111 18.79 -0.56 -16.02
N LEU A 112 17.82 0.05 -15.37
CA LEU A 112 16.69 0.70 -16.06
C LEU A 112 17.16 1.88 -16.91
N CYS A 113 18.09 2.69 -16.44
CA CYS A 113 18.68 3.78 -17.23
C CYS A 113 19.50 3.26 -18.43
N ALA A 114 20.22 2.15 -18.27
CA ALA A 114 20.99 1.52 -19.36
C ALA A 114 20.07 0.95 -20.45
N ILE A 115 18.96 0.33 -20.08
CA ILE A 115 17.95 -0.20 -21.05
C ILE A 115 17.26 0.94 -21.77
N PHE A 116 16.88 2.02 -21.08
CA PHE A 116 16.31 3.21 -21.71
C PHE A 116 17.30 3.90 -22.68
N GLY A 117 18.57 4.01 -22.29
CA GLY A 117 19.62 4.56 -23.14
C GLY A 117 19.82 3.74 -24.41
N LEU A 118 19.82 2.41 -24.33
CA LEU A 118 19.94 1.51 -25.49
C LEU A 118 18.74 1.61 -26.43
N VAL A 119 17.51 1.69 -25.91
CA VAL A 119 16.30 1.84 -26.72
C VAL A 119 16.29 3.18 -27.45
N VAL A 120 16.69 4.27 -26.78
CA VAL A 120 16.79 5.60 -27.43
C VAL A 120 17.84 5.61 -28.53
N LEU A 121 19.01 4.99 -28.29
CA LEU A 121 20.08 4.87 -29.30
C LEU A 121 19.65 4.05 -30.53
N THR A 122 18.92 2.96 -30.33
CA THR A 122 18.42 2.15 -31.45
C THR A 122 17.36 2.88 -32.26
N ILE A 123 16.46 3.62 -31.63
CA ILE A 123 15.47 4.46 -32.32
C ILE A 123 16.16 5.58 -33.09
N TYR A 124 17.16 6.24 -32.50
CA TYR A 124 17.92 7.30 -33.17
C TYR A 124 18.69 6.81 -34.36
N SER A 125 19.28 5.61 -34.30
CA SER A 125 19.95 4.95 -35.41
C SER A 125 19.00 4.60 -36.55
N LEU A 126 17.79 4.17 -36.23
CA LEU A 126 16.76 3.85 -37.26
C LEU A 126 16.21 5.09 -37.97
N ILE A 127 16.13 6.23 -37.30
CA ILE A 127 15.63 7.49 -37.85
C ILE A 127 16.69 8.14 -38.77
N ASN A 128 17.98 7.95 -38.46
CA ASN A 128 19.08 8.53 -39.28
C ASN A 128 19.63 7.60 -40.35
N MET A 129 18.97 6.48 -40.62
CA MET A 129 19.22 5.62 -41.77
C MET A 129 18.31 6.03 -42.92
#